data_010a6d78d6e986155ea600216a79f422
#
_entry.id   010a6d78d6e986155ea600216a79f422
#
_cell.length_a   1.000
_cell.length_b   1.000
_cell.length_c   1.000
_cell.angle_alpha   90.00
_cell.angle_beta   90.00
_cell.angle_gamma   90.00
#
_symmetry.space_group_name_H-M   'P 1'
#
loop_
_entity.id
_entity.type
_entity.pdbx_description
1 polymer ?
#
loop_
_entity_poly.entity_id
_entity_poly.type
_entity_poly.pdbx_seq_one_letter_code
_entity_poly.pdbx_strand_id
1 'polypeptide(L)'
;MKKIEVVAAIIKNEDAVLCCQRGESKLPYIHKKWEFPGGKIEDGETKEEALKREIREELNMAISELDFFLTVVHEYPDFILTMHAFKAKTSVLDPMLNEHLDSRWLSIDQL
;
A
#
# COMPACT_ATOMS: atom_id res chain seq x y z
N MET A 1 -23.06 3.71 -6.59
CA MET A 1 -21.73 4.23 -6.20
C MET A 1 -20.64 3.21 -6.57
N LYS A 2 -19.54 3.69 -7.10
CA LYS A 2 -18.44 2.83 -7.53
C LYS A 2 -17.76 2.17 -6.33
N LYS A 3 -17.46 0.88 -6.45
CA LYS A 3 -16.74 0.13 -5.41
C LYS A 3 -15.35 -0.21 -5.93
N ILE A 4 -14.33 0.08 -5.12
CA ILE A 4 -12.93 -0.18 -5.44
C ILE A 4 -12.35 -1.09 -4.38
N GLU A 5 -11.72 -2.19 -4.80
CA GLU A 5 -11.07 -3.13 -3.90
C GLU A 5 -9.56 -3.09 -4.12
N VAL A 6 -8.82 -2.87 -3.04
CA VAL A 6 -7.37 -2.73 -3.08
C VAL A 6 -6.71 -3.58 -2.01
N VAL A 7 -5.41 -3.80 -2.18
CA VAL A 7 -4.55 -4.41 -1.17
C VAL A 7 -3.48 -3.42 -0.75
N ALA A 8 -3.04 -3.52 0.50
CA ALA A 8 -1.98 -2.65 1.05
C ALA A 8 -1.02 -3.47 1.88
N ALA A 9 0.26 -3.11 1.84
CA ALA A 9 1.31 -3.81 2.56
C ALA A 9 1.81 -2.98 3.73
N ILE A 10 1.75 -3.55 4.93
CA ILE A 10 2.42 -3.03 6.11
C ILE A 10 3.79 -3.70 6.13
N ILE A 11 4.75 -3.11 5.43
CA ILE A 11 6.08 -3.68 5.26
C ILE A 11 6.92 -3.30 6.46
N LYS A 12 7.30 -4.27 7.26
CA LYS A 12 8.07 -4.07 8.49
C LYS A 12 9.53 -4.41 8.29
N ASN A 13 10.40 -3.58 8.87
CA ASN A 13 11.81 -3.86 9.04
C ASN A 13 12.18 -3.43 10.46
N GLU A 14 12.46 -4.39 11.33
CA GLU A 14 12.64 -4.14 12.77
C GLU A 14 11.41 -3.43 13.34
N ASP A 15 11.58 -2.23 13.90
CA ASP A 15 10.48 -1.46 14.49
C ASP A 15 9.89 -0.42 13.55
N ALA A 16 10.32 -0.40 12.30
CA ALA A 16 9.89 0.58 11.32
C ALA A 16 8.94 0.00 10.29
N VAL A 17 8.05 0.84 9.78
CA VAL A 17 7.07 0.51 8.76
C VAL A 17 7.25 1.47 7.59
N LEU A 18 7.22 0.94 6.37
CA LEU A 18 7.36 1.75 5.16
C LEU A 18 6.07 2.47 4.84
N CYS A 19 6.14 3.80 4.75
CA CYS A 19 5.04 4.66 4.30
C CYS A 19 5.46 5.41 3.05
N CYS A 20 4.53 5.59 2.13
CA CYS A 20 4.79 6.25 0.86
C CYS A 20 3.85 7.44 0.68
N GLN A 21 4.36 8.53 0.10
CA GLN A 21 3.56 9.70 -0.20
C GLN A 21 2.98 9.57 -1.61
N ARG A 22 1.67 9.61 -1.70
CA ARG A 22 0.96 9.54 -2.97
C ARG A 22 1.28 10.75 -3.84
N GLY A 23 1.34 10.54 -5.16
CA GLY A 23 1.55 11.61 -6.12
C GLY A 23 0.36 12.56 -6.23
N GLU A 24 0.43 13.52 -7.14
CA GLU A 24 -0.64 14.47 -7.37
C GLU A 24 -1.92 13.75 -7.82
N SER A 25 -3.05 14.23 -7.35
CA SER A 25 -4.35 13.66 -7.67
C SER A 25 -5.37 14.76 -7.85
N LYS A 26 -6.36 14.52 -8.69
CA LYS A 26 -7.52 15.43 -8.86
C LYS A 26 -8.46 15.35 -7.66
N LEU A 27 -8.34 14.32 -6.83
CA LEU A 27 -9.16 14.13 -5.65
C LEU A 27 -8.43 14.74 -4.45
N PRO A 28 -8.91 15.88 -3.88
CA PRO A 28 -8.18 16.58 -2.82
C PRO A 28 -7.92 15.73 -1.58
N TYR A 29 -8.81 14.80 -1.28
CA TYR A 29 -8.71 13.98 -0.08
C TYR A 29 -7.67 12.86 -0.17
N ILE A 30 -7.05 12.63 -1.35
CA ILE A 30 -5.96 11.66 -1.53
C ILE A 30 -4.70 12.27 -2.12
N HIS A 31 -4.75 13.56 -2.50
CA HIS A 31 -3.61 14.27 -3.11
C HIS A 31 -2.44 14.37 -2.13
N LYS A 32 -1.28 13.84 -2.50
CA LYS A 32 -0.04 13.85 -1.71
C LYS A 32 -0.17 13.26 -0.30
N LYS A 33 -1.18 12.44 -0.07
CA LYS A 33 -1.40 11.81 1.23
C LYS A 33 -0.40 10.67 1.47
N TRP A 34 0.03 10.50 2.71
CA TRP A 34 0.89 9.38 3.10
C TRP A 34 0.04 8.14 3.31
N GLU A 35 0.53 7.00 2.82
CA GLU A 35 -0.19 5.73 2.87
C GLU A 35 0.76 4.54 2.90
N PHE A 36 0.22 3.36 3.21
CA PHE A 36 0.93 2.12 2.99
C PHE A 36 0.89 1.79 1.49
N PRO A 37 1.98 1.27 0.90
CA PRO A 37 2.00 0.96 -0.53
C PRO A 37 1.07 -0.20 -0.88
N GLY A 38 0.53 -0.19 -2.07
CA GLY A 38 -0.36 -1.22 -2.58
C GLY A 38 -1.12 -0.73 -3.79
N GLY A 39 -2.20 -1.39 -4.14
CA GLY A 39 -3.00 -1.00 -5.29
C GLY A 39 -4.16 -1.93 -5.56
N LYS A 40 -4.74 -1.79 -6.74
CA LYS A 40 -5.94 -2.53 -7.14
C LYS A 40 -5.63 -4.00 -7.43
N ILE A 41 -6.61 -4.86 -7.12
CA ILE A 41 -6.56 -6.27 -7.47
C ILE A 41 -7.03 -6.40 -8.91
N GLU A 42 -6.27 -7.08 -9.75
CA GLU A 42 -6.66 -7.36 -11.14
C GLU A 42 -7.40 -8.69 -11.24
N ASP A 43 -8.18 -8.83 -12.31
CA ASP A 43 -8.97 -10.04 -12.55
C ASP A 43 -8.06 -11.28 -12.59
N GLY A 44 -8.46 -12.31 -11.85
CA GLY A 44 -7.71 -13.57 -11.81
C GLY A 44 -6.59 -13.62 -10.80
N GLU A 45 -6.30 -12.51 -10.12
CA GLU A 45 -5.28 -12.49 -9.06
C GLU A 45 -5.87 -12.81 -7.70
N THR A 46 -5.10 -13.51 -6.87
CA THR A 46 -5.37 -13.54 -5.42
C THR A 46 -4.93 -12.21 -4.82
N LYS A 47 -5.37 -11.92 -3.59
CA LYS A 47 -4.95 -10.72 -2.88
C LYS A 47 -3.44 -10.68 -2.72
N GLU A 48 -2.82 -11.80 -2.37
CA GLU A 48 -1.38 -11.89 -2.18
C GLU A 48 -0.61 -11.68 -3.48
N GLU A 49 -1.09 -12.26 -4.59
CA GLU A 49 -0.49 -12.05 -5.90
C GLU A 49 -0.55 -10.58 -6.32
N ALA A 50 -1.71 -9.95 -6.13
CA ALA A 50 -1.91 -8.54 -6.43
C ALA A 50 -0.94 -7.67 -5.63
N LEU A 51 -0.79 -7.95 -4.33
CA LEU A 51 0.08 -7.17 -3.47
C LEU A 51 1.54 -7.28 -3.87
N LYS A 52 2.03 -8.51 -4.12
CA LYS A 52 3.41 -8.71 -4.56
C LYS A 52 3.69 -7.99 -5.89
N ARG A 53 2.74 -8.04 -6.82
CA ARG A 53 2.86 -7.35 -8.11
C ARG A 53 2.91 -5.84 -7.92
N GLU A 54 1.99 -5.27 -7.14
CA GLU A 54 1.93 -3.83 -6.90
C GLU A 54 3.20 -3.30 -6.25
N ILE A 55 3.73 -4.00 -5.25
CA ILE A 55 4.96 -3.58 -4.57
C ILE A 55 6.15 -3.65 -5.52
N ARG A 56 6.21 -4.65 -6.39
CA ARG A 56 7.26 -4.74 -7.40
C ARG A 56 7.17 -3.61 -8.42
N GLU A 57 5.96 -3.32 -8.89
CA GLU A 57 5.76 -2.25 -9.88
C GLU A 57 6.03 -0.86 -9.31
N GLU A 58 5.56 -0.59 -8.11
CA GLU A 58 5.66 0.74 -7.50
C GLU A 58 7.01 1.03 -6.87
N LEU A 59 7.62 0.04 -6.24
CA LEU A 59 8.82 0.24 -5.42
C LEU A 59 10.01 -0.62 -5.83
N ASN A 60 9.84 -1.48 -6.81
CA ASN A 60 10.85 -2.45 -7.23
C ASN A 60 11.37 -3.29 -6.06
N MET A 61 10.47 -3.67 -5.16
CA MET A 61 10.77 -4.47 -3.98
C MET A 61 10.11 -5.82 -4.04
N ALA A 62 10.77 -6.83 -3.47
CA ALA A 62 10.18 -8.14 -3.23
C ALA A 62 9.79 -8.23 -1.76
N ILE A 63 8.57 -8.68 -1.50
CA ILE A 63 8.05 -8.89 -0.16
C ILE A 63 7.76 -10.38 0.06
N SER A 64 7.79 -10.79 1.32
CA SER A 64 7.57 -12.18 1.71
C SER A 64 6.81 -12.26 3.02
N GLU A 65 6.43 -13.47 3.40
CA GLU A 65 5.74 -13.76 4.66
C GLU A 65 4.50 -12.89 4.83
N LEU A 66 3.67 -12.86 3.79
CA LEU A 66 2.42 -12.11 3.81
C LEU A 66 1.46 -12.73 4.81
N ASP A 67 0.98 -11.91 5.74
CA ASP A 67 0.06 -12.32 6.78
C ASP A 67 -1.12 -11.35 6.82
N PHE A 68 -2.32 -11.84 6.55
CA PHE A 68 -3.50 -10.99 6.54
C PHE A 68 -3.72 -10.35 7.91
N PHE A 69 -3.90 -9.03 7.92
CA PHE A 69 -4.08 -8.27 9.15
C PHE A 69 -5.53 -7.85 9.37
N LEU A 70 -6.08 -7.06 8.45
CA LEU A 70 -7.47 -6.62 8.55
C LEU A 70 -8.00 -6.09 7.22
N THR A 71 -9.32 -5.94 7.15
CA THR A 71 -9.99 -5.29 6.02
C THR A 71 -10.67 -4.03 6.52
N VAL A 72 -10.47 -2.92 5.82
CA VAL A 72 -11.07 -1.63 6.12
C VAL A 72 -11.99 -1.24 4.97
N VAL A 73 -13.20 -0.79 5.30
CA VAL A 73 -14.13 -0.24 4.32
C VAL A 73 -14.32 1.24 4.63
N HIS A 74 -14.07 2.10 3.66
CA HIS A 74 -14.22 3.53 3.82
C HIS A 74 -15.02 4.12 2.67
N GLU A 75 -16.03 4.92 3.01
CA GLU A 75 -16.86 5.60 2.02
C GLU A 75 -16.33 7.00 1.76
N TYR A 76 -15.89 7.22 0.52
CA TYR A 76 -15.52 8.55 0.02
C TYR A 76 -16.71 9.15 -0.73
N PRO A 77 -16.70 10.46 -1.02
CA PRO A 77 -17.82 11.07 -1.75
C PRO A 77 -18.14 10.43 -3.09
N ASP A 78 -17.13 9.89 -3.79
CA ASP A 78 -17.26 9.37 -5.14
C ASP A 78 -17.27 7.84 -5.22
N PHE A 79 -16.83 7.15 -4.16
CA PHE A 79 -16.69 5.70 -4.21
C PHE A 79 -16.58 5.09 -2.81
N ILE A 80 -16.73 3.78 -2.76
CA ILE A 80 -16.49 3.00 -1.53
C ILE A 80 -15.20 2.22 -1.73
N LEU A 81 -14.25 2.40 -0.83
CA LEU A 81 -12.96 1.70 -0.87
C LEU A 81 -12.96 0.54 0.12
N THR A 82 -12.64 -0.66 -0.37
CA THR A 82 -12.37 -1.82 0.48
C THR A 82 -10.89 -2.13 0.38
N MET A 83 -10.18 -2.02 1.50
CA MET A 83 -8.74 -2.26 1.56
C MET A 83 -8.43 -3.46 2.43
N HIS A 84 -7.72 -4.42 1.85
CA HIS A 84 -7.23 -5.61 2.57
C HIS A 84 -5.76 -5.38 2.90
N ALA A 85 -5.45 -5.25 4.19
CA ALA A 85 -4.09 -4.97 4.65
C ALA A 85 -3.39 -6.26 5.08
N PHE A 86 -2.15 -6.41 4.64
CA PHE A 86 -1.29 -7.55 4.98
C PHE A 86 -0.01 -7.04 5.62
N LYS A 87 0.45 -7.74 6.64
CA LYS A 87 1.81 -7.53 7.15
C LYS A 87 2.75 -8.28 6.23
N ALA A 88 3.91 -7.71 5.96
CA ALA A 88 4.90 -8.30 5.06
C ALA A 88 6.31 -7.98 5.54
N LYS A 89 7.28 -8.76 5.07
CA LYS A 89 8.70 -8.55 5.33
C LYS A 89 9.43 -8.32 4.03
N THR A 90 10.54 -7.60 4.10
CA THR A 90 11.43 -7.39 2.96
C THR A 90 12.88 -7.37 3.40
N SER A 91 13.77 -7.78 2.49
CA SER A 91 15.21 -7.62 2.64
C SER A 91 15.72 -6.37 1.90
N VAL A 92 14.86 -5.70 1.14
CA VAL A 92 15.21 -4.50 0.37
C VAL A 92 14.80 -3.27 1.18
N LEU A 93 15.77 -2.45 1.58
CA LEU A 93 15.52 -1.29 2.44
C LEU A 93 15.40 0.02 1.65
N ASP A 94 15.85 0.05 0.40
CA ASP A 94 15.84 1.25 -0.43
C ASP A 94 14.85 1.07 -1.58
N PRO A 95 13.58 1.48 -1.40
CA PRO A 95 12.60 1.40 -2.47
C PRO A 95 12.96 2.34 -3.63
N MET A 96 12.70 1.88 -4.85
CA MET A 96 12.81 2.71 -6.03
C MET A 96 11.42 3.25 -6.35
N LEU A 97 11.24 4.55 -6.19
CA LEU A 97 9.94 5.19 -6.34
C LEU A 97 9.57 5.36 -7.81
N ASN A 98 8.56 4.62 -8.27
CA ASN A 98 8.06 4.71 -9.63
C ASN A 98 6.78 5.56 -9.72
N GLU A 99 5.96 5.57 -8.67
CA GLU A 99 4.66 6.26 -8.67
C GLU A 99 4.47 7.18 -7.47
N HIS A 100 5.23 7.01 -6.39
CA HIS A 100 5.11 7.83 -5.19
C HIS A 100 6.11 8.99 -5.21
N LEU A 101 5.77 10.09 -4.52
CA LEU A 101 6.65 11.25 -4.41
C LEU A 101 7.80 11.00 -3.43
N ASP A 102 7.55 10.27 -2.36
CA ASP A 102 8.53 10.03 -1.30
C ASP A 102 8.19 8.76 -0.55
N SER A 103 9.16 8.26 0.19
CA SER A 103 8.96 7.12 1.09
C SER A 103 9.73 7.36 2.38
N ARG A 104 9.22 6.80 3.48
CA ARG A 104 9.87 6.89 4.80
C ARG A 104 9.64 5.63 5.59
N TRP A 105 10.66 5.22 6.31
CA TRP A 105 10.55 4.21 7.34
C TRP A 105 10.21 4.92 8.64
N LEU A 106 9.00 4.69 9.14
CA LEU A 106 8.52 5.33 10.37
C LEU A 106 8.39 4.30 11.48
N SER A 107 8.79 4.68 12.70
CA SER A 107 8.53 3.83 13.85
C SER A 107 7.02 3.84 14.14
N ILE A 108 6.55 2.85 14.89
CA ILE A 108 5.13 2.76 15.26
C ILE A 108 4.68 4.02 16.00
N ASP A 109 5.57 4.60 16.80
CA ASP A 109 5.28 5.82 17.55
C ASP A 109 5.12 7.07 16.67
N GLN A 110 5.61 7.02 15.42
CA GLN A 110 5.52 8.12 14.48
C GLN A 110 4.28 8.06 13.56
N LEU A 111 3.54 6.97 13.64
CA LEU A 111 2.36 6.77 12.81
C LEU A 111 1.13 7.53 13.30
#